data_755c67cce631ded7641225690146d606
#
_entry.id   755c67cce631ded7641225690146d606
#
_cell.length_a   1.000
_cell.length_b   1.000
_cell.length_c   1.000
_cell.angle_alpha   90.00
_cell.angle_beta   90.00
_cell.angle_gamma   90.00
#
_symmetry.space_group_name_H-M   'P 1'
#
loop_
_entity.id
_entity.type
_entity.pdbx_description
1 polymer ?
#
loop_
_entity_poly.entity_id
_entity_poly.type
_entity_poly.pdbx_seq_one_letter_code
_entity_poly.pdbx_strand_id
1 'polypeptide(L)'
;LGVRWGFTGYDKNGSGSRFGTVSGSGESTSSMTSTFIDNGNTVPDLPNQNDRYAVNLPVANAAGKIALSLLNDDYLVELELSALQAEGRGEVISSPRVITANAKQATIEEGVEIPYQEASSSGATTTQFKDALLRLTVTPQITPDDRIILDLVVTKDSVGEQITTERGGSVPSIDTRKVETQVLVNNGQTVVLGGIYETEIGEFETKVPFLGDIPFLGYLFKNTTYKSKKSELLIFVTPKILEEGSSIF
;
A
#
# COMPACT_ATOMS: atom_id res chain seq x y z
N LEU A 1 -6.90 -3.01 13.79
CA LEU A 1 -6.82 -3.38 15.21
C LEU A 1 -6.26 -4.80 15.33
N GLY A 2 -5.36 -5.02 16.29
CA GLY A 2 -4.79 -6.33 16.59
C GLY A 2 -4.78 -6.62 18.09
N VAL A 3 -4.78 -7.90 18.42
CA VAL A 3 -4.89 -8.37 19.81
C VAL A 3 -3.92 -9.50 20.07
N ARG A 4 -3.36 -9.49 21.28
CA ARG A 4 -2.61 -10.60 21.85
C ARG A 4 -3.10 -10.85 23.27
N TRP A 5 -3.25 -12.09 23.67
CA TRP A 5 -3.52 -12.41 25.05
C TRP A 5 -3.10 -13.83 25.41
N GLY A 6 -2.81 -14.04 26.69
CA GLY A 6 -2.45 -15.32 27.25
C GLY A 6 -2.87 -15.44 28.71
N PHE A 7 -2.98 -16.66 29.19
CA PHE A 7 -3.34 -16.98 30.58
C PHE A 7 -2.43 -18.06 31.13
N THR A 8 -1.94 -17.85 32.33
CA THR A 8 -1.21 -18.85 33.10
C THR A 8 -1.73 -18.86 34.54
N GLY A 9 -2.13 -19.99 35.05
CA GLY A 9 -2.62 -20.18 36.40
C GLY A 9 -1.79 -21.22 37.19
N TYR A 10 -1.62 -20.99 38.48
CA TYR A 10 -0.98 -21.94 39.39
C TYR A 10 -1.60 -21.84 40.79
N ASP A 11 -1.66 -22.97 41.47
CA ASP A 11 -2.18 -23.05 42.82
C ASP A 11 -1.09 -23.62 43.75
N LYS A 12 -0.72 -22.83 44.76
CA LYS A 12 0.31 -23.19 45.78
C LYS A 12 -0.28 -23.72 47.07
N ASN A 13 -1.58 -23.57 47.31
CA ASN A 13 -2.19 -23.74 48.62
C ASN A 13 -2.89 -25.08 48.83
N GLY A 14 -2.85 -25.98 47.87
CA GLY A 14 -3.52 -27.29 47.96
C GLY A 14 -2.58 -28.44 48.34
N SER A 15 -3.16 -29.59 48.64
CA SER A 15 -2.45 -30.87 48.88
C SER A 15 -1.71 -31.41 47.65
N GLY A 16 -1.51 -30.60 46.64
CA GLY A 16 -0.76 -30.80 45.41
C GLY A 16 -0.76 -29.51 44.62
N SER A 17 0.43 -28.99 44.28
CA SER A 17 0.57 -27.81 43.41
C SER A 17 -0.05 -28.09 42.02
N ARG A 18 -0.81 -27.15 41.49
CA ARG A 18 -1.45 -27.25 40.18
C ARG A 18 -0.93 -26.15 39.29
N PHE A 19 -0.67 -26.48 38.05
CA PHE A 19 -0.23 -25.56 37.03
C PHE A 19 -1.08 -25.71 35.76
N GLY A 20 -1.48 -24.63 35.16
CA GLY A 20 -2.21 -24.61 33.91
C GLY A 20 -1.84 -23.39 33.10
N THR A 21 -1.62 -23.55 31.81
CA THR A 21 -1.34 -22.47 30.89
C THR A 21 -2.10 -22.62 29.59
N VAL A 22 -2.50 -21.51 29.00
CA VAL A 22 -3.05 -21.43 27.64
C VAL A 22 -2.09 -20.59 26.81
N SER A 23 -1.29 -21.26 25.98
CA SER A 23 -0.31 -20.63 25.11
C SER A 23 -0.55 -20.94 23.64
N GLY A 24 0.04 -20.17 22.74
CA GLY A 24 -0.04 -20.38 21.29
C GLY A 24 0.92 -21.45 20.76
N SER A 25 1.77 -22.02 21.61
CA SER A 25 2.78 -23.02 21.26
C SER A 25 2.64 -24.26 22.11
N GLY A 26 2.42 -25.42 21.48
CA GLY A 26 2.41 -26.72 22.16
C GLY A 26 3.76 -27.05 22.77
N GLU A 27 4.87 -26.66 22.13
CA GLU A 27 6.22 -26.86 22.63
C GLU A 27 6.47 -26.05 23.91
N SER A 28 6.07 -24.77 23.91
CA SER A 28 6.18 -23.90 25.08
C SER A 28 5.33 -24.40 26.24
N THR A 29 4.09 -24.85 25.97
CA THR A 29 3.21 -25.46 26.99
C THR A 29 3.80 -26.72 27.56
N SER A 30 4.38 -27.60 26.74
CA SER A 30 5.01 -28.85 27.15
C SER A 30 6.26 -28.58 27.98
N SER A 31 7.10 -27.64 27.56
CA SER A 31 8.32 -27.24 28.29
C SER A 31 8.00 -26.67 29.67
N MET A 32 6.99 -25.78 29.77
CA MET A 32 6.56 -25.24 31.06
C MET A 32 6.01 -26.32 31.97
N THR A 33 5.24 -27.27 31.43
CA THR A 33 4.68 -28.38 32.22
C THR A 33 5.77 -29.34 32.71
N SER A 34 6.74 -29.70 31.87
CA SER A 34 7.84 -30.56 32.24
C SER A 34 8.74 -29.88 33.30
N THR A 35 9.06 -28.61 33.13
CA THR A 35 9.84 -27.82 34.08
C THR A 35 9.14 -27.73 35.44
N PHE A 36 7.81 -27.57 35.46
CA PHE A 36 7.03 -27.59 36.69
C PHE A 36 7.12 -28.94 37.43
N ILE A 37 7.04 -30.04 36.69
CA ILE A 37 7.14 -31.39 37.25
C ILE A 37 8.56 -31.68 37.76
N ASP A 38 9.57 -31.36 36.93
CA ASP A 38 10.98 -31.70 37.23
C ASP A 38 11.57 -30.86 38.37
N ASN A 39 11.11 -29.62 38.54
CA ASN A 39 11.59 -28.70 39.60
C ASN A 39 10.77 -28.81 40.90
N GLY A 40 10.13 -29.93 41.17
CA GLY A 40 9.40 -30.16 42.40
C GLY A 40 8.22 -29.24 42.63
N ASN A 41 7.45 -29.00 41.53
CA ASN A 41 6.26 -28.14 41.51
C ASN A 41 6.53 -26.67 41.81
N THR A 42 7.69 -26.17 41.41
CA THR A 42 7.97 -24.73 41.40
C THR A 42 7.46 -24.10 40.08
N VAL A 43 6.95 -22.87 40.17
CA VAL A 43 6.45 -22.17 39.01
C VAL A 43 7.57 -21.97 37.98
N PRO A 44 7.43 -22.44 36.75
CA PRO A 44 8.46 -22.29 35.72
C PRO A 44 8.60 -20.84 35.27
N ASP A 45 9.77 -20.50 34.73
CA ASP A 45 10.00 -19.22 34.10
C ASP A 45 9.06 -19.06 32.89
N LEU A 46 8.57 -17.84 32.69
CA LEU A 46 7.69 -17.53 31.57
C LEU A 46 8.47 -17.56 30.25
N PRO A 47 7.97 -18.24 29.21
CA PRO A 47 8.58 -18.22 27.91
C PRO A 47 8.49 -16.84 27.23
N ASN A 48 9.12 -16.70 26.09
CA ASN A 48 9.05 -15.47 25.30
C ASN A 48 7.59 -15.09 24.98
N GLN A 49 7.31 -13.79 24.88
CA GLN A 49 5.96 -13.28 24.65
C GLN A 49 5.26 -13.90 23.43
N ASN A 50 5.99 -14.15 22.35
CA ASN A 50 5.41 -14.72 21.13
C ASN A 50 4.89 -16.14 21.31
N ASP A 51 5.48 -16.91 22.23
CA ASP A 51 5.17 -18.32 22.46
C ASP A 51 4.11 -18.52 23.56
N ARG A 52 3.97 -17.54 24.46
CA ARG A 52 3.04 -17.65 25.60
C ARG A 52 1.65 -17.09 25.33
N TYR A 53 1.47 -16.28 24.26
CA TYR A 53 0.16 -15.77 23.92
C TYR A 53 -0.70 -16.82 23.20
N ALA A 54 -1.88 -17.11 23.73
CA ALA A 54 -2.86 -18.00 23.12
C ALA A 54 -3.42 -17.43 21.81
N VAL A 55 -3.61 -16.13 21.77
CA VAL A 55 -3.94 -15.36 20.57
C VAL A 55 -2.81 -14.39 20.32
N ASN A 56 -2.21 -14.43 19.14
CA ASN A 56 -1.09 -13.59 18.75
C ASN A 56 -1.34 -12.97 17.37
N LEU A 57 -2.22 -11.99 17.33
CA LEU A 57 -2.65 -11.28 16.13
C LEU A 57 -2.36 -9.76 16.25
N PRO A 58 -1.08 -9.35 16.38
CA PRO A 58 -0.73 -7.95 16.52
C PRO A 58 -0.83 -7.22 15.17
N VAL A 59 -0.91 -5.89 15.24
CA VAL A 59 -0.70 -5.03 14.08
C VAL A 59 0.80 -4.80 13.91
N ALA A 60 1.31 -5.05 12.70
CA ALA A 60 2.69 -4.72 12.37
C ALA A 60 2.89 -3.19 12.42
N ASN A 61 4.00 -2.74 13.01
CA ASN A 61 4.35 -1.32 13.15
C ASN A 61 3.24 -0.47 13.79
N ALA A 62 2.55 -1.01 14.80
CA ALA A 62 1.46 -0.32 15.48
C ALA A 62 1.90 1.07 15.98
N ALA A 63 1.09 2.10 15.69
CA ALA A 63 1.29 3.46 16.17
C ALA A 63 0.94 3.60 17.66
N GLY A 64 0.06 2.74 18.17
CA GLY A 64 -0.32 2.69 19.58
C GLY A 64 -0.48 1.26 20.07
N LYS A 65 -0.04 1.00 21.31
CA LYS A 65 -0.21 -0.27 22.00
C LYS A 65 -0.61 -0.02 23.43
N ILE A 66 -1.53 -0.82 23.93
CA ILE A 66 -1.94 -0.85 25.32
C ILE A 66 -1.76 -2.28 25.80
N ALA A 67 -0.89 -2.46 26.79
CA ALA A 67 -0.67 -3.75 27.43
C ALA A 67 -1.18 -3.72 28.87
N LEU A 68 -1.90 -4.76 29.26
CA LEU A 68 -2.41 -4.97 30.59
C LEU A 68 -1.90 -6.34 31.07
N SER A 69 -1.31 -6.37 32.24
CA SER A 69 -0.93 -7.60 32.93
C SER A 69 -1.55 -7.61 34.32
N LEU A 70 -2.28 -8.67 34.63
CA LEU A 70 -2.86 -8.92 35.91
C LEU A 70 -2.17 -10.14 36.54
N LEU A 71 -1.39 -9.88 37.54
CA LEU A 71 -0.71 -10.90 38.33
C LEU A 71 -1.34 -11.01 39.72
N ASN A 72 -1.74 -12.21 40.08
CA ASN A 72 -2.19 -12.56 41.42
C ASN A 72 -1.41 -13.77 41.92
N ASP A 73 -1.61 -14.18 43.15
CA ASP A 73 -0.91 -15.33 43.76
C ASP A 73 -1.13 -16.64 43.00
N ASP A 74 -2.26 -16.75 42.26
CA ASP A 74 -2.69 -17.97 41.59
C ASP A 74 -2.75 -17.88 40.06
N TYR A 75 -2.62 -16.68 39.47
CA TYR A 75 -2.74 -16.52 38.00
C TYR A 75 -2.06 -15.27 37.44
N LEU A 76 -1.67 -15.38 36.20
CA LEU A 76 -1.22 -14.29 35.33
C LEU A 76 -2.10 -14.22 34.08
N VAL A 77 -2.70 -13.06 33.84
CA VAL A 77 -3.41 -12.75 32.62
C VAL A 77 -2.70 -11.60 31.92
N GLU A 78 -2.43 -11.75 30.65
CA GLU A 78 -1.83 -10.71 29.82
C GLU A 78 -2.72 -10.40 28.63
N LEU A 79 -2.89 -9.12 28.35
CA LEU A 79 -3.65 -8.61 27.19
C LEU A 79 -2.85 -7.47 26.56
N GLU A 80 -2.59 -7.53 25.27
CA GLU A 80 -2.06 -6.42 24.48
C GLU A 80 -3.02 -6.09 23.35
N LEU A 81 -3.40 -4.83 23.26
CA LEU A 81 -4.15 -4.27 22.14
C LEU A 81 -3.23 -3.38 21.33
N SER A 82 -3.24 -3.54 20.01
CA SER A 82 -2.42 -2.76 19.08
C SER A 82 -3.28 -2.12 18.00
N ALA A 83 -2.92 -0.91 17.59
CA ALA A 83 -3.65 -0.17 16.57
C ALA A 83 -2.68 0.58 15.66
N LEU A 84 -3.05 0.68 14.38
CA LEU A 84 -2.40 1.53 13.38
C LEU A 84 -3.47 2.20 12.53
N GLN A 85 -3.35 3.51 12.41
CA GLN A 85 -4.04 4.29 11.40
C GLN A 85 -3.01 5.17 10.71
N ALA A 86 -2.92 5.07 9.39
CA ALA A 86 -2.02 5.89 8.58
C ALA A 86 -2.84 6.48 7.42
N GLU A 87 -2.75 7.79 7.24
CA GLU A 87 -3.38 8.51 6.15
C GLU A 87 -2.32 9.29 5.39
N GLY A 88 -2.37 9.24 4.06
CA GLY A 88 -1.51 10.00 3.17
C GLY A 88 -2.35 10.69 2.11
N ARG A 89 -2.06 11.97 1.84
CA ARG A 89 -2.62 12.72 0.72
C ARG A 89 -1.48 13.31 -0.08
N GLY A 90 -1.58 13.22 -1.39
CA GLY A 90 -0.60 13.79 -2.30
C GLY A 90 -1.30 14.33 -3.54
N GLU A 91 -0.79 15.41 -4.08
CA GLU A 91 -1.23 16.01 -5.33
C GLU A 91 -0.02 16.23 -6.22
N VAL A 92 -0.14 15.88 -7.49
CA VAL A 92 0.89 16.11 -8.50
C VAL A 92 0.28 16.84 -9.67
N ILE A 93 0.75 18.06 -9.94
CA ILE A 93 0.31 18.89 -11.05
C ILE A 93 1.44 18.92 -12.09
N SER A 94 1.10 18.60 -13.35
CA SER A 94 2.02 18.68 -14.49
C SER A 94 1.39 19.55 -15.58
N SER A 95 2.13 20.53 -16.08
CA SER A 95 1.65 21.49 -17.08
C SER A 95 2.59 21.57 -18.27
N PRO A 96 2.61 20.58 -19.18
CA PRO A 96 3.42 20.66 -20.40
C PRO A 96 2.86 21.75 -21.32
N ARG A 97 3.75 22.51 -21.95
CA ARG A 97 3.40 23.58 -22.87
C ARG A 97 4.21 23.46 -24.16
N VAL A 98 3.57 23.59 -25.29
CA VAL A 98 4.23 23.54 -26.59
C VAL A 98 3.60 24.55 -27.53
N ILE A 99 4.40 25.18 -28.38
CA ILE A 99 3.96 26.12 -29.41
C ILE A 99 4.18 25.45 -30.75
N THR A 100 3.19 25.55 -31.64
CA THR A 100 3.27 25.02 -32.98
C THR A 100 2.48 25.88 -33.96
N ALA A 101 2.77 25.77 -35.26
CA ALA A 101 2.00 26.39 -36.34
C ALA A 101 0.68 25.66 -36.62
N ASN A 102 -0.26 26.34 -37.26
CA ASN A 102 -1.53 25.74 -37.70
C ASN A 102 -1.31 24.47 -38.54
N ALA A 103 -2.04 23.40 -38.26
CA ALA A 103 -1.98 22.10 -38.90
C ALA A 103 -0.58 21.41 -38.82
N LYS A 104 0.26 21.77 -37.84
CA LYS A 104 1.56 21.15 -37.60
C LYS A 104 1.56 20.44 -36.28
N GLN A 105 1.98 19.18 -36.29
CA GLN A 105 2.16 18.39 -35.06
C GLN A 105 3.37 18.89 -34.26
N ALA A 106 3.21 18.98 -32.96
CA ALA A 106 4.28 19.20 -32.02
C ALA A 106 4.21 18.20 -30.87
N THR A 107 5.37 17.88 -30.34
CA THR A 107 5.51 16.96 -29.20
C THR A 107 6.45 17.57 -28.18
N ILE A 108 6.08 17.48 -26.90
CA ILE A 108 6.95 17.77 -25.77
C ILE A 108 6.97 16.56 -24.87
N GLU A 109 8.16 16.22 -24.38
CA GLU A 109 8.42 15.05 -23.55
C GLU A 109 9.32 15.42 -22.39
N GLU A 110 9.02 14.86 -21.21
CA GLU A 110 9.80 15.01 -20.00
C GLU A 110 9.71 13.72 -19.16
N GLY A 111 10.83 13.20 -18.66
CA GLY A 111 10.81 12.03 -17.82
C GLY A 111 12.17 11.41 -17.57
N VAL A 112 12.19 10.12 -17.29
CA VAL A 112 13.39 9.33 -16.96
C VAL A 112 13.45 8.05 -17.79
N GLU A 113 14.67 7.65 -18.13
CA GLU A 113 14.95 6.36 -18.73
C GLU A 113 15.34 5.37 -17.63
N ILE A 114 14.71 4.19 -17.64
CA ILE A 114 14.93 3.15 -16.63
C ILE A 114 15.76 2.04 -17.26
N PRO A 115 16.98 1.79 -16.76
CA PRO A 115 17.78 0.65 -17.23
C PRO A 115 17.22 -0.68 -16.70
N TYR A 116 17.10 -1.68 -17.55
CA TYR A 116 16.81 -3.05 -17.17
C TYR A 116 17.76 -4.01 -17.88
N GLN A 117 18.02 -5.16 -17.25
CA GLN A 117 18.92 -6.16 -17.79
C GLN A 117 18.12 -7.25 -18.50
N GLU A 118 18.47 -7.47 -19.75
CA GLU A 118 17.93 -8.57 -20.55
C GLU A 118 19.00 -9.65 -20.72
N ALA A 119 18.64 -10.89 -20.36
CA ALA A 119 19.54 -12.02 -20.52
C ALA A 119 19.56 -12.47 -21.99
N SER A 120 20.72 -12.41 -22.63
CA SER A 120 20.92 -12.97 -23.95
C SER A 120 20.97 -14.50 -23.91
N SER A 121 20.62 -15.15 -25.00
CA SER A 121 20.73 -16.62 -25.19
C SER A 121 22.16 -17.18 -25.05
N SER A 122 23.17 -16.32 -25.11
CA SER A 122 24.58 -16.65 -24.93
C SER A 122 25.09 -16.51 -23.48
N GLY A 123 24.20 -16.17 -22.51
CA GLY A 123 24.59 -15.98 -21.11
C GLY A 123 25.15 -14.59 -20.78
N ALA A 124 25.30 -13.70 -21.77
CA ALA A 124 25.68 -12.32 -21.55
C ALA A 124 24.41 -11.49 -21.18
N THR A 125 24.56 -10.52 -20.29
CA THR A 125 23.50 -9.56 -19.97
C THR A 125 23.67 -8.29 -20.80
N THR A 126 22.59 -7.85 -21.44
CA THR A 126 22.53 -6.57 -22.15
C THR A 126 21.66 -5.61 -21.35
N THR A 127 22.14 -4.38 -21.17
CA THR A 127 21.34 -3.32 -20.54
C THR A 127 20.48 -2.65 -21.60
N GLN A 128 19.18 -2.69 -21.42
CA GLN A 128 18.19 -1.96 -22.21
C GLN A 128 17.61 -0.82 -21.39
N PHE A 129 17.07 0.18 -22.06
CA PHE A 129 16.42 1.32 -21.41
C PHE A 129 14.94 1.34 -21.75
N LYS A 130 14.12 1.68 -20.79
CA LYS A 130 12.68 1.87 -20.97
C LYS A 130 12.30 3.25 -20.45
N ASP A 131 11.62 4.01 -21.30
CA ASP A 131 11.20 5.37 -20.99
C ASP A 131 9.98 5.38 -20.07
N ALA A 132 10.01 6.26 -19.08
CA ALA A 132 8.86 6.65 -18.28
C ALA A 132 8.69 8.17 -18.41
N LEU A 133 7.81 8.58 -19.34
CA LEU A 133 7.70 9.96 -19.81
C LEU A 133 6.30 10.54 -19.61
N LEU A 134 6.27 11.85 -19.33
CA LEU A 134 5.11 12.68 -19.65
C LEU A 134 5.27 13.17 -21.09
N ARG A 135 4.37 12.78 -21.95
CA ARG A 135 4.38 13.14 -23.37
C ARG A 135 3.06 13.82 -23.73
N LEU A 136 3.15 14.98 -24.35
CA LEU A 136 2.05 15.68 -25.00
C LEU A 136 2.35 15.78 -26.48
N THR A 137 1.52 15.20 -27.31
CA THR A 137 1.52 15.38 -28.76
C THR A 137 0.23 16.08 -29.16
N VAL A 138 0.33 17.16 -29.92
CA VAL A 138 -0.80 17.98 -30.31
C VAL A 138 -0.71 18.40 -31.78
N THR A 139 -1.83 18.34 -32.47
CA THR A 139 -2.00 18.91 -33.83
C THR A 139 -3.17 19.86 -33.78
N PRO A 140 -2.94 21.20 -33.77
CA PRO A 140 -4.00 22.18 -33.78
C PRO A 140 -4.46 22.48 -35.22
N GLN A 141 -5.77 22.74 -35.40
CA GLN A 141 -6.34 23.28 -36.63
C GLN A 141 -7.26 24.44 -36.30
N ILE A 142 -6.92 25.63 -36.77
CA ILE A 142 -7.68 26.86 -36.55
C ILE A 142 -8.83 26.90 -37.55
N THR A 143 -10.05 27.08 -37.05
CA THR A 143 -11.27 27.26 -37.87
C THR A 143 -11.49 28.74 -38.23
N PRO A 144 -12.27 29.07 -39.29
CA PRO A 144 -12.54 30.46 -39.68
C PRO A 144 -13.25 31.30 -38.60
N ASP A 145 -13.87 30.68 -37.63
CA ASP A 145 -14.61 31.31 -36.51
C ASP A 145 -13.75 31.41 -35.22
N ASP A 146 -12.42 31.45 -35.34
CA ASP A 146 -11.46 31.58 -34.26
C ASP A 146 -11.55 30.50 -33.18
N ARG A 147 -12.10 29.35 -33.54
CA ARG A 147 -12.06 28.16 -32.70
C ARG A 147 -10.90 27.25 -33.12
N ILE A 148 -10.49 26.39 -32.23
CA ILE A 148 -9.33 25.50 -32.43
C ILE A 148 -9.79 24.05 -32.27
N ILE A 149 -9.64 23.27 -33.35
CA ILE A 149 -9.73 21.82 -33.28
C ILE A 149 -8.35 21.33 -32.84
N LEU A 150 -8.32 20.57 -31.75
CA LEU A 150 -7.09 19.97 -31.19
C LEU A 150 -7.18 18.47 -31.30
N ASP A 151 -6.26 17.89 -32.03
CA ASP A 151 -6.00 16.45 -31.99
C ASP A 151 -4.87 16.19 -30.98
N LEU A 152 -5.17 15.48 -29.90
CA LEU A 152 -4.33 15.41 -28.70
C LEU A 152 -4.05 13.96 -28.32
N VAL A 153 -2.80 13.69 -28.03
CA VAL A 153 -2.37 12.48 -27.32
C VAL A 153 -1.55 12.91 -26.10
N VAL A 154 -2.06 12.58 -24.92
CA VAL A 154 -1.37 12.79 -23.64
C VAL A 154 -1.06 11.44 -23.04
N THR A 155 0.21 11.20 -22.76
CA THR A 155 0.67 10.00 -22.07
C THR A 155 1.47 10.42 -20.84
N LYS A 156 1.12 9.84 -19.69
CA LYS A 156 1.88 9.98 -18.45
C LYS A 156 2.27 8.60 -17.95
N ASP A 157 3.56 8.33 -18.03
CA ASP A 157 4.18 7.14 -17.47
C ASP A 157 4.78 7.48 -16.12
N SER A 158 4.69 6.56 -15.18
CA SER A 158 5.34 6.65 -13.87
C SER A 158 5.98 5.33 -13.51
N VAL A 159 7.08 5.42 -12.76
CA VAL A 159 7.75 4.21 -12.24
C VAL A 159 6.86 3.60 -11.18
N GLY A 160 6.42 2.38 -11.41
CA GLY A 160 5.59 1.60 -10.50
C GLY A 160 6.41 0.73 -9.54
N GLU A 161 5.78 -0.29 -8.99
CA GLU A 161 6.41 -1.20 -8.04
C GLU A 161 7.48 -2.08 -8.70
N GLN A 162 8.48 -2.46 -7.89
CA GLN A 162 9.52 -3.38 -8.35
C GLN A 162 8.99 -4.82 -8.37
N ILE A 163 9.09 -5.44 -9.54
CA ILE A 163 8.70 -6.84 -9.74
C ILE A 163 9.96 -7.70 -9.72
N THR A 164 9.99 -8.68 -8.82
CA THR A 164 11.08 -9.67 -8.76
C THR A 164 10.91 -10.69 -9.89
N THR A 165 11.93 -10.86 -10.70
CA THR A 165 11.92 -11.85 -11.77
C THR A 165 12.39 -13.21 -11.26
N GLU A 166 11.96 -14.31 -11.91
CA GLU A 166 12.30 -15.69 -11.54
C GLU A 166 13.81 -15.98 -11.50
N ARG A 167 14.63 -15.15 -12.13
CA ARG A 167 16.10 -15.25 -12.15
C ARG A 167 16.82 -14.40 -11.11
N GLY A 168 16.06 -13.86 -10.11
CA GLY A 168 16.63 -13.11 -8.98
C GLY A 168 16.94 -11.64 -9.27
N GLY A 169 16.51 -11.10 -10.41
CA GLY A 169 16.56 -9.66 -10.71
C GLY A 169 15.28 -8.95 -10.26
N SER A 170 15.39 -7.64 -10.00
CA SER A 170 14.23 -6.77 -9.74
C SER A 170 14.11 -5.75 -10.88
N VAL A 171 12.92 -5.66 -11.48
CA VAL A 171 12.62 -4.73 -12.58
C VAL A 171 11.44 -3.87 -12.18
N PRO A 172 11.53 -2.54 -12.29
CA PRO A 172 10.39 -1.69 -12.02
C PRO A 172 9.30 -1.85 -13.07
N SER A 173 8.04 -1.87 -12.66
CA SER A 173 6.90 -1.73 -13.56
C SER A 173 6.76 -0.29 -14.04
N ILE A 174 6.02 -0.07 -15.10
CA ILE A 174 5.66 1.26 -15.59
C ILE A 174 4.13 1.34 -15.59
N ASP A 175 3.62 2.30 -14.82
CA ASP A 175 2.20 2.63 -14.79
C ASP A 175 1.92 3.68 -15.86
N THR A 176 1.17 3.33 -16.89
CA THR A 176 0.86 4.19 -18.02
C THR A 176 -0.58 4.69 -17.96
N ARG A 177 -0.75 6.00 -18.11
CA ARG A 177 -2.04 6.66 -18.30
C ARG A 177 -2.03 7.39 -19.62
N LYS A 178 -2.94 7.04 -20.55
CA LYS A 178 -3.02 7.62 -21.89
C LYS A 178 -4.42 8.15 -22.14
N VAL A 179 -4.49 9.36 -22.70
CA VAL A 179 -5.71 9.95 -23.28
C VAL A 179 -5.42 10.32 -24.72
N GLU A 180 -6.30 9.94 -25.61
CA GLU A 180 -6.25 10.26 -27.04
C GLU A 180 -7.63 10.75 -27.44
N THR A 181 -7.73 11.99 -27.90
CA THR A 181 -9.02 12.63 -28.19
C THR A 181 -8.86 13.79 -29.14
N GLN A 182 -9.97 14.14 -29.78
CA GLN A 182 -10.11 15.33 -30.61
C GLN A 182 -11.20 16.23 -30.02
N VAL A 183 -10.89 17.50 -29.81
CA VAL A 183 -11.82 18.46 -29.21
C VAL A 183 -11.82 19.78 -29.96
N LEU A 184 -12.98 20.44 -30.01
CA LEU A 184 -13.15 21.79 -30.51
C LEU A 184 -13.28 22.76 -29.34
N VAL A 185 -12.38 23.74 -29.25
CA VAL A 185 -12.28 24.67 -28.10
C VAL A 185 -12.18 26.10 -28.59
N ASN A 186 -12.76 27.05 -27.86
CA ASN A 186 -12.59 28.48 -28.18
C ASN A 186 -11.20 28.96 -27.78
N ASN A 187 -10.68 29.95 -28.46
CA ASN A 187 -9.38 30.55 -28.14
C ASN A 187 -9.33 31.04 -26.68
N GLY A 188 -8.34 30.56 -25.92
CA GLY A 188 -8.11 30.89 -24.51
C GLY A 188 -9.05 30.21 -23.51
N GLN A 189 -9.97 29.37 -23.96
CA GLN A 189 -10.88 28.64 -23.07
C GLN A 189 -10.23 27.36 -22.56
N THR A 190 -10.38 27.08 -21.26
CA THR A 190 -9.99 25.81 -20.66
C THR A 190 -11.14 24.83 -20.71
N VAL A 191 -10.88 23.63 -21.20
CA VAL A 191 -11.85 22.52 -21.19
C VAL A 191 -11.26 21.30 -20.52
N VAL A 192 -12.12 20.48 -19.93
CA VAL A 192 -11.75 19.18 -19.37
C VAL A 192 -11.80 18.15 -20.50
N LEU A 193 -10.69 17.51 -20.78
CA LEU A 193 -10.62 16.42 -21.77
C LEU A 193 -11.23 15.14 -21.25
N GLY A 194 -11.09 14.91 -19.94
CA GLY A 194 -11.56 13.72 -19.27
C GLY A 194 -10.85 13.50 -17.96
N GLY A 195 -11.16 12.38 -17.33
CA GLY A 195 -10.55 11.99 -16.07
C GLY A 195 -10.76 10.53 -15.77
N ILE A 196 -10.00 10.03 -14.81
CA ILE A 196 -10.11 8.67 -14.27
C ILE A 196 -10.24 8.81 -12.75
N TYR A 197 -11.30 8.25 -12.21
CA TYR A 197 -11.48 8.11 -10.78
C TYR A 197 -11.41 6.62 -10.42
N GLU A 198 -10.49 6.27 -9.55
CA GLU A 198 -10.27 4.91 -9.11
C GLU A 198 -10.40 4.82 -7.58
N THR A 199 -11.12 3.84 -7.11
CA THR A 199 -11.24 3.55 -5.70
C THR A 199 -11.00 2.07 -5.48
N GLU A 200 -9.98 1.76 -4.69
CA GLU A 200 -9.65 0.42 -4.24
C GLU A 200 -9.96 0.32 -2.75
N ILE A 201 -10.85 -0.60 -2.40
CA ILE A 201 -11.22 -0.87 -1.01
C ILE A 201 -10.89 -2.34 -0.75
N GLY A 202 -10.06 -2.59 0.26
CA GLY A 202 -9.71 -3.92 0.74
C GLY A 202 -9.97 -4.03 2.24
N GLU A 203 -10.65 -5.09 2.64
CA GLU A 203 -10.81 -5.48 4.04
C GLU A 203 -10.19 -6.88 4.21
N PHE A 204 -9.22 -6.96 5.11
CA PHE A 204 -8.53 -8.20 5.42
C PHE A 204 -8.78 -8.54 6.89
N GLU A 205 -9.39 -9.69 7.11
CA GLU A 205 -9.65 -10.21 8.45
C GLU A 205 -8.85 -11.51 8.67
N THR A 206 -8.04 -11.51 9.70
CA THR A 206 -7.34 -12.71 10.20
C THR A 206 -7.93 -13.05 11.56
N LYS A 207 -8.52 -14.23 11.70
CA LYS A 207 -9.22 -14.64 12.91
C LYS A 207 -8.93 -16.08 13.31
N VAL A 208 -9.12 -16.36 14.59
CA VAL A 208 -9.19 -17.74 15.08
C VAL A 208 -10.53 -18.34 14.68
N PRO A 209 -10.57 -19.47 13.96
CA PRO A 209 -11.81 -20.10 13.56
C PRO A 209 -12.76 -20.33 14.74
N PHE A 210 -14.05 -20.16 14.52
CA PHE A 210 -15.15 -20.26 15.50
C PHE A 210 -15.14 -19.18 16.58
N LEU A 211 -14.02 -18.88 17.21
CA LEU A 211 -13.91 -17.89 18.28
C LEU A 211 -14.01 -16.45 17.77
N GLY A 212 -13.45 -16.17 16.59
CA GLY A 212 -13.54 -14.86 15.94
C GLY A 212 -14.95 -14.49 15.48
N ASP A 213 -15.87 -15.45 15.38
CA ASP A 213 -17.26 -15.24 14.92
C ASP A 213 -18.24 -14.99 16.07
N ILE A 214 -17.80 -15.07 17.32
CA ILE A 214 -18.65 -14.83 18.50
C ILE A 214 -18.96 -13.32 18.59
N PRO A 215 -20.24 -12.94 18.69
CA PRO A 215 -20.60 -11.54 18.87
C PRO A 215 -19.98 -10.97 20.16
N PHE A 216 -19.46 -9.73 20.09
CA PHE A 216 -18.73 -9.00 21.12
C PHE A 216 -17.36 -9.59 21.50
N LEU A 217 -17.25 -10.89 21.79
CA LEU A 217 -16.00 -11.53 22.17
C LEU A 217 -15.07 -11.78 20.98
N GLY A 218 -15.60 -11.89 19.76
CA GLY A 218 -14.82 -12.16 18.55
C GLY A 218 -13.71 -11.11 18.28
N TYR A 219 -13.85 -9.89 18.76
CA TYR A 219 -12.80 -8.87 18.66
C TYR A 219 -11.50 -9.22 19.39
N LEU A 220 -11.53 -10.12 20.39
CA LEU A 220 -10.36 -10.63 21.07
C LEU A 220 -9.67 -11.77 20.32
N PHE A 221 -10.24 -12.23 19.20
CA PHE A 221 -9.76 -13.37 18.43
C PHE A 221 -9.54 -13.04 16.95
N LYS A 222 -9.56 -11.76 16.60
CA LYS A 222 -9.39 -11.32 15.22
C LYS A 222 -8.55 -10.06 15.09
N ASN A 223 -7.92 -9.94 13.93
CA ASN A 223 -7.26 -8.74 13.46
C ASN A 223 -7.94 -8.29 12.17
N THR A 224 -8.37 -7.04 12.11
CA THR A 224 -9.00 -6.46 10.93
C THR A 224 -8.13 -5.34 10.39
N THR A 225 -7.77 -5.43 9.11
CA THR A 225 -7.05 -4.38 8.37
C THR A 225 -7.95 -3.86 7.26
N TYR A 226 -8.23 -2.57 7.30
CA TYR A 226 -8.98 -1.86 6.27
C TYR A 226 -8.04 -0.99 5.44
N LYS A 227 -8.04 -1.18 4.12
CA LYS A 227 -7.24 -0.40 3.17
C LYS A 227 -8.20 0.31 2.21
N SER A 228 -8.06 1.62 2.09
CA SER A 228 -8.79 2.42 1.10
C SER A 228 -7.80 3.29 0.34
N LYS A 229 -7.72 3.11 -0.97
CA LYS A 229 -6.90 3.91 -1.87
C LYS A 229 -7.81 4.57 -2.89
N LYS A 230 -7.72 5.89 -2.98
CA LYS A 230 -8.46 6.69 -3.95
C LYS A 230 -7.46 7.42 -4.82
N SER A 231 -7.65 7.37 -6.12
CA SER A 231 -6.82 8.06 -7.11
C SER A 231 -7.72 8.79 -8.10
N GLU A 232 -7.42 10.04 -8.36
CA GLU A 232 -8.14 10.86 -9.32
C GLU A 232 -7.15 11.49 -10.29
N LEU A 233 -7.44 11.40 -11.58
CA LEU A 233 -6.71 12.07 -12.65
C LEU A 233 -7.69 12.94 -13.42
N LEU A 234 -7.38 14.22 -13.53
CA LEU A 234 -8.11 15.17 -14.38
C LEU A 234 -7.16 15.77 -15.41
N ILE A 235 -7.60 15.89 -16.65
CA ILE A 235 -6.81 16.44 -17.74
C ILE A 235 -7.56 17.64 -18.32
N PHE A 236 -6.87 18.78 -18.29
CA PHE A 236 -7.35 20.06 -18.83
C PHE A 236 -6.51 20.47 -20.03
N VAL A 237 -7.11 21.17 -20.99
CA VAL A 237 -6.39 21.82 -22.06
C VAL A 237 -6.88 23.25 -22.24
N THR A 238 -5.91 24.15 -22.52
CA THR A 238 -6.18 25.56 -22.79
C THR A 238 -5.37 25.95 -24.03
N PRO A 239 -5.95 25.97 -25.22
CA PRO A 239 -5.29 26.47 -26.41
C PRO A 239 -5.35 27.98 -26.46
N LYS A 240 -4.28 28.61 -27.00
CA LYS A 240 -4.22 30.05 -27.22
C LYS A 240 -3.59 30.33 -28.58
N ILE A 241 -4.28 31.12 -29.41
CA ILE A 241 -3.72 31.67 -30.64
C ILE A 241 -2.81 32.84 -30.29
N LEU A 242 -1.57 32.80 -30.76
CA LEU A 242 -0.62 33.88 -30.60
C LEU A 242 -0.67 34.79 -31.80
N GLU A 243 -0.96 36.08 -31.59
CA GLU A 243 -0.88 37.10 -32.60
C GLU A 243 0.57 37.60 -32.74
N GLU A 244 0.93 38.03 -33.96
CA GLU A 244 2.28 38.59 -34.22
C GLU A 244 2.53 39.83 -33.36
N GLY A 245 3.50 39.76 -32.43
CA GLY A 245 3.82 40.87 -31.50
C GLY A 245 3.36 40.68 -30.06
N SER A 246 2.67 39.59 -29.70
CA SER A 246 2.36 39.33 -28.30
C SER A 246 3.55 38.70 -27.55
N SER A 247 3.93 39.30 -26.41
CA SER A 247 4.99 38.74 -25.55
C SER A 247 4.52 37.43 -24.91
N ILE A 248 5.39 36.41 -24.95
CA ILE A 248 5.12 35.04 -24.50
C ILE A 248 5.36 34.85 -22.97
N PHE A 249 5.68 35.93 -22.23
CA PHE A 249 6.01 35.87 -20.79
C PHE A 249 5.05 36.71 -19.96
#